data_9efb10b8eb9f103d33a8c2bd0d8cb128
#
_entry.id   9efb10b8eb9f103d33a8c2bd0d8cb128
#
_cell.length_a   1.000
_cell.length_b   1.000
_cell.length_c   1.000
_cell.angle_alpha   90.00
_cell.angle_beta   90.00
_cell.angle_gamma   90.00
#
_symmetry.space_group_name_H-M   'P 1'
#
loop_
_entity.id
_entity.type
_entity.pdbx_description
1 polymer ?
#
loop_
_entity_poly.entity_id
_entity_poly.type
_entity_poly.pdbx_seq_one_letter_code
_entity_poly.pdbx_strand_id
1 'polypeptide(L)'
;VRARLAEEYPGTAPDLCALVHDTPFELLIATILSAQCTDEMVNKVVPAVFARYPTAADLAAADPTELEELVHSTGFFRSKAKNLIGMGAALEERFGGAVPTELDDLVTLPGVGRKTGNVIRSVAFDLPGLPVDTHVGRLSVRLGLTTETD
;
A
#
# COMPACT_ATOMS: atom_id res chain seq x y z
N VAL A 1 6.14 12.11 24.43
CA VAL A 1 6.48 11.18 23.35
C VAL A 1 6.38 11.89 22.00
N ARG A 2 5.21 12.46 21.63
CA ARG A 2 4.96 13.07 20.31
C ARG A 2 5.99 14.14 19.93
N ALA A 3 6.27 15.11 20.82
CA ALA A 3 7.24 16.18 20.54
C ALA A 3 8.64 15.64 20.23
N ARG A 4 9.12 14.66 21.01
CA ARG A 4 10.44 14.04 20.79
C ARG A 4 10.50 13.23 19.50
N LEU A 5 9.41 12.54 19.12
CA LEU A 5 9.34 11.82 17.85
C LEU A 5 9.36 12.80 16.66
N ALA A 6 8.68 13.94 16.76
CA ALA A 6 8.69 14.94 15.71
C ALA A 6 10.06 15.63 15.54
N GLU A 7 10.86 15.74 16.60
CA GLU A 7 12.24 16.22 16.54
C GLU A 7 13.19 15.21 15.89
N GLU A 8 13.05 13.92 16.25
CA GLU A 8 13.91 12.83 15.78
C GLU A 8 13.60 12.40 14.34
N TYR A 9 12.32 12.44 13.96
CA TYR A 9 11.80 12.05 12.65
C TYR A 9 10.98 13.21 12.05
N PRO A 10 11.64 14.27 11.59
CA PRO A 10 10.98 15.40 10.94
C PRO A 10 10.42 14.97 9.58
N GLY A 11 9.24 15.47 9.22
CA GLY A 11 8.61 15.23 7.94
C GLY A 11 7.14 14.81 8.08
N THR A 12 6.49 14.75 6.94
CA THR A 12 5.10 14.29 6.80
C THR A 12 5.05 12.80 6.41
N ALA A 13 3.89 12.20 6.38
CA ALA A 13 3.74 10.79 5.97
C ALA A 13 4.28 10.52 4.55
N PRO A 14 4.05 11.39 3.55
CA PRO A 14 4.71 11.26 2.24
C PRO A 14 6.24 11.27 2.31
N ASP A 15 6.82 12.20 3.09
CA ASP A 15 8.28 12.33 3.20
C ASP A 15 8.96 11.10 3.81
N LEU A 16 8.24 10.37 4.66
CA LEU A 16 8.72 9.19 5.36
C LEU A 16 8.40 7.87 4.63
N CYS A 17 7.71 7.94 3.49
CA CYS A 17 7.37 6.77 2.70
C CYS A 17 8.57 6.34 1.85
N ALA A 18 9.08 5.13 2.07
CA ALA A 18 10.20 4.58 1.32
C ALA A 18 9.80 3.97 -0.03
N LEU A 19 8.51 3.73 -0.29
CA LEU A 19 8.02 3.16 -1.53
C LEU A 19 7.96 4.22 -2.65
N VAL A 20 8.58 3.93 -3.79
CA VAL A 20 8.56 4.80 -4.98
C VAL A 20 7.17 4.78 -5.60
N HIS A 21 6.59 5.96 -5.79
CA HIS A 21 5.28 6.18 -6.43
C HIS A 21 5.10 7.65 -6.81
N ASP A 22 4.34 7.92 -7.85
CA ASP A 22 3.94 9.27 -8.28
C ASP A 22 2.42 9.49 -8.10
N THR A 23 1.64 8.42 -8.02
CA THR A 23 0.18 8.46 -7.92
C THR A 23 -0.34 7.59 -6.78
N PRO A 24 -1.57 7.85 -6.27
CA PRO A 24 -2.23 6.96 -5.30
C PRO A 24 -2.37 5.51 -5.81
N PHE A 25 -2.60 5.33 -7.11
CA PHE A 25 -2.69 4.01 -7.73
C PHE A 25 -1.35 3.25 -7.68
N GLU A 26 -0.26 3.93 -8.00
CA GLU A 26 1.09 3.36 -7.89
C GLU A 26 1.46 3.01 -6.45
N LEU A 27 1.12 3.89 -5.48
CA LEU A 27 1.32 3.61 -4.07
C LEU A 27 0.53 2.37 -3.63
N LEU A 28 -0.70 2.21 -4.11
CA LEU A 28 -1.53 1.04 -3.80
C LEU A 28 -0.89 -0.25 -4.31
N ILE A 29 -0.40 -0.27 -5.55
CA ILE A 29 0.36 -1.40 -6.11
C ILE A 29 1.61 -1.70 -5.26
N ALA A 30 2.44 -0.67 -5.01
CA ALA A 30 3.68 -0.82 -4.25
C ALA A 30 3.42 -1.37 -2.84
N THR A 31 2.37 -0.90 -2.15
CA THR A 31 2.02 -1.34 -0.81
C THR A 31 1.51 -2.79 -0.79
N ILE A 32 0.74 -3.23 -1.81
CA ILE A 32 0.36 -4.64 -1.94
C ILE A 32 1.60 -5.52 -2.16
N LEU A 33 2.55 -5.06 -2.98
CA LEU A 33 3.79 -5.79 -3.25
C LEU A 33 4.73 -5.82 -2.03
N SER A 34 4.66 -4.84 -1.13
CA SER A 34 5.52 -4.78 0.07
C SER A 34 5.16 -5.80 1.15
N ALA A 35 4.02 -6.46 1.06
CA ALA A 35 3.66 -7.52 2.00
C ALA A 35 4.73 -8.61 2.05
N GLN A 36 5.38 -8.79 3.21
CA GLN A 36 6.50 -9.73 3.43
C GLN A 36 7.64 -9.59 2.40
N CYS A 37 7.93 -8.35 1.99
CA CYS A 37 9.01 -8.01 1.07
C CYS A 37 9.66 -6.71 1.53
N THR A 38 10.94 -6.52 1.23
CA THR A 38 11.64 -5.27 1.53
C THR A 38 11.24 -4.17 0.55
N ASP A 39 11.19 -2.93 1.02
CA ASP A 39 10.88 -1.77 0.17
C ASP A 39 11.90 -1.62 -0.97
N GLU A 40 13.18 -1.95 -0.71
CA GLU A 40 14.22 -1.95 -1.75
C GLU A 40 13.89 -2.91 -2.90
N MET A 41 13.40 -4.12 -2.61
CA MET A 41 13.02 -5.08 -3.65
C MET A 41 11.76 -4.61 -4.38
N VAL A 42 10.78 -4.07 -3.68
CA VAL A 42 9.58 -3.49 -4.30
C VAL A 42 9.96 -2.37 -5.26
N ASN A 43 10.81 -1.44 -4.82
CA ASN A 43 11.27 -0.31 -5.63
C ASN A 43 12.07 -0.71 -6.88
N LYS A 44 12.67 -1.91 -6.90
CA LYS A 44 13.30 -2.48 -8.11
C LYS A 44 12.28 -3.01 -9.11
N VAL A 45 11.12 -3.48 -8.64
CA VAL A 45 10.09 -4.15 -9.45
C VAL A 45 9.05 -3.17 -10.00
N VAL A 46 8.60 -2.21 -9.17
CA VAL A 46 7.47 -1.36 -9.52
C VAL A 46 7.63 -0.52 -10.78
N PRO A 47 8.83 -0.03 -11.20
CA PRO A 47 8.94 0.71 -12.45
C PRO A 47 8.49 -0.09 -13.68
N ALA A 48 8.80 -1.38 -13.73
CA ALA A 48 8.37 -2.25 -14.82
C ALA A 48 6.85 -2.49 -14.79
N VAL A 49 6.27 -2.64 -13.58
CA VAL A 49 4.83 -2.81 -13.40
C VAL A 49 4.08 -1.53 -13.81
N PHE A 50 4.54 -0.36 -13.38
CA PHE A 50 3.91 0.93 -13.70
C PHE A 50 3.98 1.24 -15.21
N ALA A 51 5.12 0.94 -15.85
CA ALA A 51 5.26 1.12 -17.28
C ALA A 51 4.35 0.20 -18.09
N ARG A 52 4.10 -1.02 -17.61
CA ARG A 52 3.29 -2.02 -18.30
C ARG A 52 1.80 -1.86 -18.04
N TYR A 53 1.42 -1.43 -16.84
CA TYR A 53 0.03 -1.29 -16.38
C TYR A 53 -0.18 0.08 -15.74
N PRO A 54 -0.22 1.17 -16.54
CA PRO A 54 -0.29 2.53 -16.02
C PRO A 54 -1.66 2.91 -15.44
N THR A 55 -2.71 2.15 -15.74
CA THR A 55 -4.08 2.39 -15.27
C THR A 55 -4.69 1.17 -14.60
N ALA A 56 -5.76 1.40 -13.84
CA ALA A 56 -6.54 0.31 -13.24
C ALA A 56 -7.14 -0.62 -14.31
N ALA A 57 -7.56 -0.06 -15.45
CA ALA A 57 -8.09 -0.84 -16.59
C ALA A 57 -7.02 -1.75 -17.19
N ASP A 58 -5.79 -1.24 -17.39
CA ASP A 58 -4.68 -2.05 -17.90
C ASP A 58 -4.36 -3.20 -16.94
N LEU A 59 -4.34 -2.90 -15.63
CA LEU A 59 -4.07 -3.90 -14.61
C LEU A 59 -5.20 -4.95 -14.49
N ALA A 60 -6.46 -4.53 -14.64
CA ALA A 60 -7.61 -5.43 -14.67
C ALA A 60 -7.57 -6.40 -15.86
N ALA A 61 -7.01 -5.96 -16.99
CA ALA A 61 -6.85 -6.73 -18.22
C ALA A 61 -5.52 -7.49 -18.31
N ALA A 62 -4.69 -7.43 -17.25
CA ALA A 62 -3.36 -8.04 -17.27
C ALA A 62 -3.43 -9.57 -17.44
N ASP A 63 -2.51 -10.10 -18.25
CA ASP A 63 -2.26 -11.55 -18.29
C ASP A 63 -1.64 -11.98 -16.93
N PRO A 64 -2.26 -12.94 -16.23
CA PRO A 64 -1.76 -13.38 -14.93
C PRO A 64 -0.32 -13.89 -14.98
N THR A 65 0.07 -14.61 -16.03
CA THR A 65 1.41 -15.19 -16.16
C THR A 65 2.45 -14.10 -16.33
N GLU A 66 2.18 -13.12 -17.22
CA GLU A 66 3.05 -11.97 -17.42
C GLU A 66 3.24 -11.16 -16.13
N LEU A 67 2.15 -10.88 -15.41
CA LEU A 67 2.23 -10.13 -14.16
C LEU A 67 2.95 -10.93 -13.06
N GLU A 68 2.73 -12.25 -12.96
CA GLU A 68 3.46 -13.11 -12.03
C GLU A 68 4.96 -13.08 -12.28
N GLU A 69 5.40 -13.09 -13.54
CA GLU A 69 6.82 -12.98 -13.90
C GLU A 69 7.40 -11.63 -13.46
N LEU A 70 6.71 -10.53 -13.73
CA LEU A 70 7.15 -9.18 -13.34
C LEU A 70 7.32 -9.03 -11.82
N VAL A 71 6.40 -9.60 -11.02
CA VAL A 71 6.43 -9.44 -9.56
C VAL A 71 7.09 -10.61 -8.83
N HIS A 72 7.66 -11.59 -9.55
CA HIS A 72 8.19 -12.83 -9.00
C HIS A 72 9.16 -12.63 -7.83
N SER A 73 10.08 -11.70 -7.94
CA SER A 73 11.11 -11.43 -6.93
C SER A 73 10.57 -10.84 -5.63
N THR A 74 9.31 -10.40 -5.58
CA THR A 74 8.70 -9.87 -4.35
C THR A 74 8.18 -10.97 -3.40
N GLY A 75 8.24 -12.24 -3.79
CA GLY A 75 7.67 -13.37 -3.05
C GLY A 75 6.14 -13.40 -3.08
N PHE A 76 5.55 -14.56 -2.81
CA PHE A 76 4.08 -14.75 -2.87
C PHE A 76 3.44 -14.21 -4.16
N PHE A 77 4.19 -14.24 -5.25
CA PHE A 77 3.90 -13.55 -6.51
C PHE A 77 2.54 -13.93 -7.12
N ARG A 78 2.11 -15.19 -7.02
CA ARG A 78 0.80 -15.62 -7.53
C ARG A 78 -0.36 -14.96 -6.80
N SER A 79 -0.28 -14.90 -5.47
CA SER A 79 -1.30 -14.24 -4.65
C SER A 79 -1.29 -12.73 -4.88
N LYS A 80 -0.09 -12.14 -5.00
CA LYS A 80 0.07 -10.71 -5.28
C LYS A 80 -0.47 -10.34 -6.66
N ALA A 81 -0.12 -11.10 -7.72
CA ALA A 81 -0.64 -10.87 -9.06
C ALA A 81 -2.17 -10.98 -9.09
N LYS A 82 -2.74 -12.01 -8.47
CA LYS A 82 -4.20 -12.15 -8.34
C LYS A 82 -4.84 -10.96 -7.63
N ASN A 83 -4.26 -10.50 -6.53
CA ASN A 83 -4.76 -9.34 -5.80
C ASN A 83 -4.67 -8.06 -6.64
N LEU A 84 -3.57 -7.84 -7.37
CA LEU A 84 -3.39 -6.68 -8.22
C LEU A 84 -4.43 -6.64 -9.35
N ILE A 85 -4.65 -7.75 -10.05
CA ILE A 85 -5.68 -7.85 -11.11
C ILE A 85 -7.07 -7.60 -10.53
N GLY A 86 -7.39 -8.24 -9.41
CA GLY A 86 -8.68 -8.06 -8.73
C GLY A 86 -8.88 -6.63 -8.21
N MET A 87 -7.82 -5.99 -7.73
CA MET A 87 -7.85 -4.60 -7.30
C MET A 87 -8.09 -3.66 -8.48
N GLY A 88 -7.41 -3.86 -9.62
CA GLY A 88 -7.66 -3.11 -10.85
C GLY A 88 -9.11 -3.22 -11.31
N ALA A 89 -9.66 -4.44 -11.36
CA ALA A 89 -11.05 -4.67 -11.72
C ALA A 89 -12.04 -4.00 -10.75
N ALA A 90 -11.80 -4.08 -9.44
CA ALA A 90 -12.66 -3.44 -8.45
C ALA A 90 -12.60 -1.90 -8.52
N LEU A 91 -11.44 -1.32 -8.81
CA LEU A 91 -11.31 0.12 -9.04
C LEU A 91 -12.13 0.57 -10.26
N GLU A 92 -12.03 -0.13 -11.38
CA GLU A 92 -12.81 0.19 -12.59
C GLU A 92 -14.31 0.06 -12.35
N GLU A 93 -14.74 -1.07 -11.80
CA GLU A 93 -16.17 -1.38 -11.64
C GLU A 93 -16.86 -0.43 -10.64
N ARG A 94 -16.20 -0.08 -9.55
CA ARG A 94 -16.83 0.59 -8.41
C ARG A 94 -16.45 2.05 -8.26
N PHE A 95 -15.27 2.44 -8.74
CA PHE A 95 -14.69 3.77 -8.50
C PHE A 95 -14.24 4.47 -9.78
N GLY A 96 -14.60 3.95 -10.97
CA GLY A 96 -14.26 4.55 -12.25
C GLY A 96 -12.74 4.66 -12.49
N GLY A 97 -11.98 3.69 -11.98
CA GLY A 97 -10.52 3.65 -12.09
C GLY A 97 -9.76 4.49 -11.06
N ALA A 98 -10.45 5.29 -10.24
CA ALA A 98 -9.84 6.11 -9.20
C ALA A 98 -9.66 5.36 -7.88
N VAL A 99 -8.61 5.71 -7.12
CA VAL A 99 -8.41 5.17 -5.77
C VAL A 99 -9.33 5.92 -4.79
N PRO A 100 -10.21 5.22 -4.03
CA PRO A 100 -11.09 5.87 -3.07
C PRO A 100 -10.30 6.41 -1.87
N THR A 101 -10.87 7.42 -1.20
CA THR A 101 -10.26 8.06 -0.01
C THR A 101 -10.79 7.50 1.31
N GLU A 102 -11.98 6.89 1.30
CA GLU A 102 -12.59 6.36 2.49
C GLU A 102 -11.99 5.00 2.87
N LEU A 103 -11.69 4.82 4.17
CA LEU A 103 -11.07 3.59 4.65
C LEU A 103 -11.95 2.37 4.38
N ASP A 104 -13.25 2.51 4.58
CA ASP A 104 -14.21 1.41 4.39
C ASP A 104 -14.28 0.95 2.93
N ASP A 105 -14.07 1.85 1.97
CA ASP A 105 -13.97 1.52 0.54
C ASP A 105 -12.63 0.86 0.22
N LEU A 106 -11.53 1.42 0.74
CA LEU A 106 -10.17 0.90 0.52
C LEU A 106 -10.03 -0.55 0.98
N VAL A 107 -10.57 -0.91 2.16
CA VAL A 107 -10.45 -2.28 2.70
C VAL A 107 -11.31 -3.30 1.96
N THR A 108 -12.17 -2.88 1.05
CA THR A 108 -12.91 -3.78 0.18
C THR A 108 -12.12 -4.22 -1.06
N LEU A 109 -11.00 -3.53 -1.34
CA LEU A 109 -10.15 -3.85 -2.47
C LEU A 109 -9.31 -5.10 -2.19
N PRO A 110 -9.16 -6.01 -3.16
CA PRO A 110 -8.31 -7.19 -3.00
C PRO A 110 -6.87 -6.83 -2.60
N GLY A 111 -6.36 -7.49 -1.59
CA GLY A 111 -5.00 -7.25 -1.08
C GLY A 111 -4.85 -6.02 -0.17
N VAL A 112 -5.92 -5.30 0.11
CA VAL A 112 -5.91 -4.08 0.94
C VAL A 112 -6.54 -4.35 2.30
N GLY A 113 -5.73 -4.40 3.35
CA GLY A 113 -6.19 -4.43 4.74
C GLY A 113 -6.24 -3.04 5.37
N ARG A 114 -6.68 -2.94 6.63
CA ARG A 114 -6.76 -1.65 7.37
C ARG A 114 -5.41 -0.92 7.42
N LYS A 115 -4.31 -1.65 7.64
CA LYS A 115 -2.96 -1.05 7.65
C LYS A 115 -2.66 -0.41 6.30
N THR A 116 -2.84 -1.14 5.20
CA THR A 116 -2.64 -0.64 3.84
C THR A 116 -3.55 0.54 3.54
N GLY A 117 -4.84 0.46 3.86
CA GLY A 117 -5.78 1.56 3.69
C GLY A 117 -5.34 2.83 4.44
N ASN A 118 -4.84 2.71 5.67
CA ASN A 118 -4.32 3.85 6.42
C ASN A 118 -3.02 4.42 5.82
N VAL A 119 -2.13 3.59 5.24
CA VAL A 119 -0.97 4.08 4.49
C VAL A 119 -1.42 4.91 3.30
N ILE A 120 -2.35 4.40 2.49
CA ILE A 120 -2.87 5.14 1.32
C ILE A 120 -3.48 6.48 1.76
N ARG A 121 -4.31 6.49 2.79
CA ARG A 121 -4.93 7.72 3.31
C ARG A 121 -3.90 8.76 3.73
N SER A 122 -2.92 8.35 4.54
CA SER A 122 -1.94 9.28 5.12
C SER A 122 -0.88 9.72 4.12
N VAL A 123 -0.44 8.86 3.21
CA VAL A 123 0.66 9.14 2.29
C VAL A 123 0.16 9.78 0.98
N ALA A 124 -0.87 9.21 0.37
CA ALA A 124 -1.33 9.68 -0.93
C ALA A 124 -2.35 10.83 -0.86
N PHE A 125 -3.13 10.92 0.23
CA PHE A 125 -4.24 11.88 0.33
C PHE A 125 -4.08 12.89 1.47
N ASP A 126 -3.02 12.80 2.27
CA ASP A 126 -2.82 13.63 3.48
C ASP A 126 -4.03 13.61 4.44
N LEU A 127 -4.72 12.48 4.48
CA LEU A 127 -5.88 12.26 5.35
C LEU A 127 -5.45 11.54 6.64
N PRO A 128 -6.17 11.73 7.75
CA PRO A 128 -5.91 11.01 8.98
C PRO A 128 -5.92 9.49 8.75
N GLY A 129 -4.79 8.84 9.04
CA GLY A 129 -4.63 7.40 8.94
C GLY A 129 -3.39 6.99 9.72
N LEU A 130 -3.55 6.12 10.73
CA LEU A 130 -2.44 5.55 11.48
C LEU A 130 -2.26 4.09 11.06
N PRO A 131 -1.22 3.76 10.26
CA PRO A 131 -0.94 2.37 9.92
C PRO A 131 -0.33 1.67 11.14
N VAL A 132 -1.12 0.88 11.84
CA VAL A 132 -0.69 0.12 13.00
C VAL A 132 -0.18 -1.24 12.54
N ASP A 133 1.12 -1.45 12.68
CA ASP A 133 1.75 -2.78 12.57
C ASP A 133 2.02 -3.36 13.96
N THR A 134 2.58 -4.57 14.00
CA THR A 134 2.91 -5.26 15.25
C THR A 134 3.91 -4.49 16.11
N HIS A 135 4.79 -3.69 15.49
CA HIS A 135 5.76 -2.87 16.22
C HIS A 135 5.10 -1.63 16.83
N VAL A 136 4.30 -0.92 16.05
CA VAL A 136 3.52 0.25 16.52
C VAL A 136 2.59 -0.15 17.65
N GLY A 137 1.80 -1.22 17.49
CA GLY A 137 0.91 -1.72 18.54
C GLY A 137 1.65 -2.02 19.83
N ARG A 138 2.71 -2.84 19.76
CA ARG A 138 3.51 -3.20 20.93
C ARG A 138 4.16 -2.00 21.62
N LEU A 139 4.72 -1.07 20.86
CA LEU A 139 5.36 0.12 21.40
C LEU A 139 4.35 1.08 22.02
N SER A 140 3.19 1.25 21.42
CA SER A 140 2.12 2.10 21.95
C SER A 140 1.66 1.64 23.34
N VAL A 141 1.49 0.34 23.53
CA VAL A 141 1.17 -0.23 24.86
C VAL A 141 2.32 -0.01 25.85
N ARG A 142 3.57 -0.29 25.46
CA ARG A 142 4.74 -0.11 26.33
C ARG A 142 4.95 1.34 26.75
N LEU A 143 4.61 2.31 25.90
CA LEU A 143 4.72 3.73 26.17
C LEU A 143 3.50 4.30 26.90
N GLY A 144 2.50 3.46 27.19
CA GLY A 144 1.26 3.89 27.87
C GLY A 144 0.39 4.81 27.01
N LEU A 145 0.51 4.74 25.67
CA LEU A 145 -0.31 5.53 24.74
C LEU A 145 -1.70 4.90 24.53
N THR A 146 -1.81 3.60 24.74
CA THR A 146 -3.05 2.84 24.68
C THR A 146 -3.00 1.64 25.62
N THR A 147 -4.15 1.13 26.00
CA THR A 147 -4.33 -0.15 26.71
C THR A 147 -4.82 -1.26 25.78
N GLU A 148 -5.16 -0.91 24.54
CA GLU A 148 -5.60 -1.87 23.53
C GLU A 148 -4.46 -2.79 23.11
N THR A 149 -4.76 -4.08 22.96
CA THR A 149 -3.79 -5.13 22.62
C THR A 149 -4.01 -5.74 21.23
N ASP A 150 -5.10 -5.36 20.55
CA ASP A 150 -5.48 -5.84 19.21
C ASP A 150 -5.34 -4.73 18.17
#